data_023872f4803d119eae421e96bd332b90
#
_entry.id   023872f4803d119eae421e96bd332b90
#
_cell.length_a   1.000
_cell.length_b   1.000
_cell.length_c   1.000
_cell.angle_alpha   90.00
_cell.angle_beta   90.00
_cell.angle_gamma   90.00
#
_symmetry.space_group_name_H-M   'P 1'
#
loop_
_entity.id
_entity.type
_entity.pdbx_description
1 polymer ?
#
loop_
_entity_poly.entity_id
_entity_poly.type
_entity_poly.pdbx_seq_one_letter_code
_entity_poly.pdbx_strand_id
1 'polypeptide(L)'
;MNLTKTLPLFLLVASASCSAQTLVIGLYDYAGLSAKETARLTETAGLALADAGIQVVWADCRGALAVPPAAACEREMQASQIVMRITPTGLPSSNGDRVQHLGKTLATADGGQFASVSVPAVRAQAAEFGIAFDLLLGYAVAHEAGHCLLGPGHSYSGLMRAAWNRKDAEEMSRLSLHLTKQEARKAVARLALAQTAAKM
;
A
#
# COMPACT_ATOMS: atom_id res chain seq x y z
N MET A 1 11.91 -36.55 -58.70
CA MET A 1 10.87 -36.48 -57.64
C MET A 1 11.50 -35.91 -56.42
N ASN A 2 11.41 -34.57 -56.23
CA ASN A 2 11.98 -33.88 -55.07
C ASN A 2 10.88 -33.66 -54.02
N LEU A 3 10.95 -34.40 -52.91
CA LEU A 3 10.09 -34.17 -51.75
C LEU A 3 10.67 -33.01 -50.93
N THR A 4 10.07 -31.83 -51.01
CA THR A 4 10.31 -30.72 -50.09
C THR A 4 9.62 -31.01 -48.75
N LYS A 5 10.42 -31.34 -47.70
CA LYS A 5 9.95 -31.48 -46.32
C LYS A 5 9.75 -30.10 -45.73
N THR A 6 8.50 -29.66 -45.60
CA THR A 6 8.12 -28.49 -44.84
C THR A 6 8.15 -28.82 -43.32
N LEU A 7 9.06 -28.20 -42.59
CA LEU A 7 9.16 -28.30 -41.15
C LEU A 7 8.14 -27.32 -40.52
N PRO A 8 7.23 -27.74 -39.64
CA PRO A 8 6.33 -26.81 -38.96
C PRO A 8 7.10 -26.02 -37.90
N LEU A 9 7.04 -24.70 -38.06
CA LEU A 9 7.56 -23.76 -37.07
C LEU A 9 6.59 -23.72 -35.85
N PHE A 10 6.94 -24.41 -34.77
CA PHE A 10 6.23 -24.31 -33.52
C PHE A 10 6.56 -22.95 -32.86
N LEU A 11 5.60 -22.02 -32.90
CA LEU A 11 5.67 -20.76 -32.16
C LEU A 11 5.46 -21.08 -30.66
N LEU A 12 6.54 -21.09 -29.89
CA LEU A 12 6.45 -21.14 -28.41
C LEU A 12 5.89 -19.79 -27.93
N VAL A 13 4.60 -19.76 -27.63
CA VAL A 13 4.00 -18.62 -26.90
C VAL A 13 4.44 -18.75 -25.43
N ALA A 14 5.48 -18.01 -25.06
CA ALA A 14 5.86 -17.84 -23.66
C ALA A 14 4.75 -17.06 -22.95
N SER A 15 3.88 -17.76 -22.23
CA SER A 15 2.93 -17.17 -21.31
C SER A 15 3.72 -16.51 -20.19
N ALA A 16 3.89 -15.18 -20.24
CA ALA A 16 4.41 -14.42 -19.11
C ALA A 16 3.40 -14.53 -17.98
N SER A 17 3.63 -15.45 -17.05
CA SER A 17 2.90 -15.51 -15.78
C SER A 17 3.15 -14.20 -15.06
N CYS A 18 2.16 -13.32 -15.02
CA CYS A 18 2.19 -12.10 -14.21
C CYS A 18 2.12 -12.54 -12.73
N SER A 19 3.27 -12.82 -12.14
CA SER A 19 3.39 -13.15 -10.73
C SER A 19 3.11 -11.89 -9.92
N ALA A 20 2.12 -11.95 -9.03
CA ALA A 20 1.85 -10.84 -8.11
C ALA A 20 3.10 -10.59 -7.26
N GLN A 21 3.46 -9.31 -7.09
CA GLN A 21 4.59 -8.92 -6.25
C GLN A 21 4.14 -8.85 -4.79
N THR A 22 4.94 -9.40 -3.89
CA THR A 22 4.62 -9.42 -2.45
C THR A 22 5.20 -8.19 -1.76
N LEU A 23 4.33 -7.46 -1.05
CA LEU A 23 4.69 -6.37 -0.15
C LEU A 23 4.41 -6.80 1.29
N VAL A 24 5.40 -6.75 2.15
CA VAL A 24 5.22 -7.02 3.59
C VAL A 24 4.98 -5.71 4.32
N ILE A 25 3.87 -5.61 5.07
CA ILE A 25 3.57 -4.44 5.90
C ILE A 25 3.52 -4.86 7.37
N GLY A 26 4.48 -4.39 8.16
CA GLY A 26 4.45 -4.47 9.61
C GLY A 26 3.52 -3.39 10.16
N LEU A 27 2.39 -3.79 10.75
CA LEU A 27 1.38 -2.88 11.27
C LEU A 27 1.61 -2.66 12.77
N TYR A 28 1.99 -1.45 13.13
CA TYR A 28 2.20 -0.98 14.50
C TYR A 28 1.02 -0.12 14.93
N ASP A 29 0.05 -0.68 15.62
CA ASP A 29 -1.11 0.03 16.13
C ASP A 29 -0.87 0.60 17.53
N TYR A 30 -0.62 1.91 17.59
CA TYR A 30 -0.53 2.67 18.84
C TYR A 30 -1.86 3.34 19.23
N ALA A 31 -2.90 3.22 18.38
CA ALA A 31 -4.19 3.86 18.61
C ALA A 31 -5.21 2.92 19.29
N GLY A 32 -4.90 1.63 19.40
CA GLY A 32 -5.75 0.65 20.05
C GLY A 32 -6.99 0.31 19.22
N LEU A 33 -6.82 0.07 17.92
CA LEU A 33 -7.90 -0.36 17.04
C LEU A 33 -8.51 -1.67 17.53
N SER A 34 -9.82 -1.79 17.42
CA SER A 34 -10.51 -3.07 17.63
C SER A 34 -10.10 -4.09 16.54
N ALA A 35 -10.27 -5.38 16.84
CA ALA A 35 -9.99 -6.44 15.88
C ALA A 35 -10.79 -6.26 14.57
N LYS A 36 -12.05 -5.76 14.68
CA LYS A 36 -12.89 -5.47 13.51
C LYS A 36 -12.31 -4.34 12.65
N GLU A 37 -11.90 -3.23 13.28
CA GLU A 37 -11.29 -2.09 12.57
C GLU A 37 -9.98 -2.51 11.90
N THR A 38 -9.13 -3.29 12.59
CA THR A 38 -7.89 -3.84 12.02
C THR A 38 -8.16 -4.75 10.83
N ALA A 39 -9.12 -5.68 10.95
CA ALA A 39 -9.48 -6.59 9.85
C ALA A 39 -9.97 -5.80 8.63
N ARG A 40 -10.86 -4.81 8.84
CA ARG A 40 -11.39 -4.00 7.74
C ARG A 40 -10.31 -3.13 7.07
N LEU A 41 -9.46 -2.51 7.87
CA LEU A 41 -8.30 -1.73 7.38
C LEU A 41 -7.39 -2.59 6.49
N THR A 42 -6.99 -3.78 6.96
CA THR A 42 -6.06 -4.65 6.23
C THR A 42 -6.69 -5.21 4.95
N GLU A 43 -7.97 -5.59 4.99
CA GLU A 43 -8.75 -6.00 3.83
C GLU A 43 -8.81 -4.87 2.79
N THR A 44 -9.23 -3.67 3.20
CA THR A 44 -9.40 -2.52 2.31
C THR A 44 -8.07 -2.12 1.67
N ALA A 45 -7.00 -1.99 2.46
CA ALA A 45 -5.69 -1.62 1.93
C ALA A 45 -5.14 -2.70 0.99
N GLY A 46 -5.35 -3.97 1.31
CA GLY A 46 -4.99 -5.09 0.45
C GLY A 46 -5.71 -5.03 -0.90
N LEU A 47 -7.02 -4.80 -0.89
CA LEU A 47 -7.83 -4.68 -2.12
C LEU A 47 -7.42 -3.47 -2.97
N ALA A 48 -7.17 -2.32 -2.34
CA ALA A 48 -6.75 -1.11 -3.06
C ALA A 48 -5.42 -1.27 -3.82
N LEU A 49 -4.54 -2.19 -3.35
CA LEU A 49 -3.25 -2.48 -3.97
C LEU A 49 -3.29 -3.72 -4.89
N ALA A 50 -4.26 -4.61 -4.70
CA ALA A 50 -4.34 -5.88 -5.45
C ALA A 50 -4.55 -5.67 -6.95
N ASP A 51 -5.32 -4.65 -7.36
CA ASP A 51 -5.56 -4.32 -8.76
C ASP A 51 -4.26 -3.92 -9.50
N ALA A 52 -3.26 -3.44 -8.76
CA ALA A 52 -1.93 -3.17 -9.27
C ALA A 52 -1.05 -4.43 -9.41
N GLY A 53 -1.53 -5.61 -9.03
CA GLY A 53 -0.74 -6.85 -8.98
C GLY A 53 0.16 -6.93 -7.74
N ILE A 54 -0.18 -6.21 -6.66
CA ILE A 54 0.56 -6.22 -5.40
C ILE A 54 -0.23 -7.03 -4.36
N GLN A 55 0.36 -8.11 -3.86
CA GLN A 55 -0.16 -8.89 -2.75
C GLN A 55 0.44 -8.40 -1.45
N VAL A 56 -0.41 -7.95 -0.52
CA VAL A 56 0.02 -7.49 0.80
C VAL A 56 0.03 -8.66 1.79
N VAL A 57 1.16 -8.84 2.47
CA VAL A 57 1.31 -9.74 3.62
C VAL A 57 1.42 -8.89 4.87
N TRP A 58 0.49 -9.06 5.78
CA TRP A 58 0.43 -8.30 7.03
C TRP A 58 1.18 -9.00 8.16
N ALA A 59 2.03 -8.27 8.86
CA ALA A 59 2.61 -8.66 10.13
C ALA A 59 2.01 -7.78 11.23
N ASP A 60 1.31 -8.37 12.19
CA ASP A 60 0.78 -7.66 13.35
C ASP A 60 1.92 -7.41 14.34
N CYS A 61 2.36 -6.15 14.40
CA CYS A 61 3.45 -5.70 15.26
C CYS A 61 2.93 -4.86 16.44
N ARG A 62 1.72 -5.17 16.94
CA ARG A 62 1.10 -4.47 18.08
C ARG A 62 1.89 -4.69 19.37
N GLY A 63 2.79 -3.74 19.62
CA GLY A 63 3.54 -3.60 20.85
C GLY A 63 4.59 -4.68 21.09
N ALA A 64 5.65 -4.32 21.82
CA ALA A 64 6.66 -5.25 22.35
C ALA A 64 6.08 -6.26 23.37
N LEU A 65 4.75 -6.24 23.58
CA LEU A 65 4.02 -7.10 24.52
C LEU A 65 3.20 -8.19 23.83
N ALA A 66 3.11 -8.21 22.50
CA ALA A 66 2.55 -9.35 21.78
C ALA A 66 3.55 -10.50 21.90
N VAL A 67 3.22 -11.52 22.69
CA VAL A 67 4.04 -12.73 22.85
C VAL A 67 3.43 -13.84 22.00
N PRO A 68 4.20 -14.40 21.02
CA PRO A 68 5.47 -13.89 20.48
C PRO A 68 5.25 -12.80 19.42
N PRO A 69 6.14 -11.83 19.32
CA PRO A 69 6.11 -10.87 18.21
C PRO A 69 6.22 -11.64 16.89
N ALA A 70 5.47 -11.18 15.87
CA ALA A 70 5.58 -11.78 14.54
C ALA A 70 7.04 -11.70 14.09
N ALA A 71 7.62 -12.81 13.65
CA ALA A 71 9.04 -12.89 13.25
C ALA A 71 9.44 -11.79 12.23
N ALA A 72 8.46 -11.26 11.46
CA ALA A 72 8.65 -10.14 10.56
C ALA A 72 8.88 -8.79 11.27
N CYS A 73 8.47 -8.65 12.55
CA CYS A 73 8.63 -7.41 13.33
C CYS A 73 9.99 -7.31 14.02
N GLU A 74 10.70 -8.43 14.15
CA GLU A 74 12.00 -8.51 14.84
C GLU A 74 13.19 -8.65 13.88
N ARG A 75 12.91 -9.01 12.62
CA ARG A 75 13.97 -9.18 11.64
C ARG A 75 14.48 -7.85 11.12
N GLU A 76 15.72 -7.86 10.64
CA GLU A 76 16.25 -6.78 9.82
C GLU A 76 15.30 -6.47 8.66
N MET A 77 15.01 -5.18 8.48
CA MET A 77 14.04 -4.71 7.49
C MET A 77 14.49 -5.06 6.07
N GLN A 78 13.65 -5.79 5.37
CA GLN A 78 13.87 -6.10 3.96
C GLN A 78 13.45 -4.92 3.07
N ALA A 79 14.06 -4.80 1.89
CA ALA A 79 13.74 -3.72 0.95
C ALA A 79 12.27 -3.73 0.45
N SER A 80 11.58 -4.88 0.53
CA SER A 80 10.14 -5.03 0.21
C SER A 80 9.23 -4.96 1.45
N GLN A 81 9.74 -4.44 2.57
CA GLN A 81 9.00 -4.31 3.82
C GLN A 81 8.74 -2.84 4.16
N ILE A 82 7.53 -2.56 4.65
CA ILE A 82 7.09 -1.24 5.14
C ILE A 82 6.71 -1.35 6.61
N VAL A 83 7.13 -0.37 7.41
CA VAL A 83 6.65 -0.12 8.76
C VAL A 83 5.51 0.89 8.69
N MET A 84 4.30 0.44 9.02
CA MET A 84 3.10 1.27 9.05
C MET A 84 2.67 1.51 10.50
N ARG A 85 2.68 2.75 10.93
CA ARG A 85 2.26 3.16 12.27
C ARG A 85 0.85 3.75 12.23
N ILE A 86 -0.03 3.24 13.07
CA ILE A 86 -1.35 3.85 13.31
C ILE A 86 -1.27 4.64 14.61
N THR A 87 -1.42 5.96 14.53
CA THR A 87 -1.17 6.87 15.67
C THR A 87 -2.45 7.43 16.27
N PRO A 88 -2.54 7.53 17.62
CA PRO A 88 -3.69 8.13 18.30
C PRO A 88 -3.70 9.65 18.24
N THR A 89 -2.66 10.27 17.71
CA THR A 89 -2.47 11.72 17.67
C THR A 89 -2.39 12.24 16.23
N GLY A 90 -2.60 13.54 16.05
CA GLY A 90 -2.32 14.22 14.79
C GLY A 90 -0.84 14.14 14.43
N LEU A 91 -0.57 14.13 13.12
CA LEU A 91 0.80 14.14 12.61
C LEU A 91 1.32 15.59 12.54
N PRO A 92 2.60 15.83 12.88
CA PRO A 92 3.16 17.17 12.79
C PRO A 92 3.19 17.65 11.34
N SER A 93 2.64 18.85 11.11
CA SER A 93 2.80 19.54 9.82
C SER A 93 4.25 20.03 9.69
N SER A 94 4.83 19.81 8.52
CA SER A 94 6.19 20.30 8.23
C SER A 94 6.27 21.80 7.99
N ASN A 95 5.12 22.48 7.72
CA ASN A 95 5.08 23.86 7.27
C ASN A 95 4.22 24.77 8.17
N GLY A 96 3.83 24.33 9.36
CA GLY A 96 2.94 25.10 10.24
C GLY A 96 1.49 25.23 9.73
N ASP A 97 1.15 24.51 8.66
CA ASP A 97 -0.19 24.51 8.08
C ASP A 97 -1.19 23.84 9.03
N ARG A 98 -2.39 24.42 9.14
CA ARG A 98 -3.51 23.85 9.91
C ARG A 98 -4.14 22.62 9.24
N VAL A 99 -3.61 22.19 8.08
CA VAL A 99 -4.11 21.02 7.36
C VAL A 99 -3.70 19.76 8.11
N GLN A 100 -4.69 19.02 8.58
CA GLN A 100 -4.46 17.71 9.19
C GLN A 100 -4.19 16.71 8.08
N HIS A 101 -2.94 16.27 7.97
CA HIS A 101 -2.60 15.16 7.07
C HIS A 101 -3.16 13.85 7.61
N LEU A 102 -3.79 13.05 6.75
CA LEU A 102 -4.27 11.71 7.12
C LEU A 102 -3.11 10.78 7.42
N GLY A 103 -2.02 10.91 6.64
CA GLY A 103 -0.82 10.15 6.81
C GLY A 103 0.43 10.95 6.46
N LYS A 104 1.59 10.34 6.71
CA LYS A 104 2.90 10.87 6.37
C LYS A 104 3.87 9.72 6.14
N THR A 105 4.54 9.75 4.99
CA THR A 105 5.60 8.81 4.64
C THR A 105 6.95 9.51 4.63
N LEU A 106 7.97 8.86 5.16
CA LEU A 106 9.36 9.25 4.98
C LEU A 106 9.87 8.61 3.68
N ALA A 107 9.68 9.31 2.57
CA ALA A 107 10.05 8.83 1.25
C ALA A 107 11.08 9.77 0.59
N THR A 108 12.04 9.15 -0.11
CA THR A 108 12.95 9.80 -1.06
C THR A 108 12.48 9.52 -2.49
N ALA A 109 13.20 10.02 -3.51
CA ALA A 109 12.92 9.65 -4.91
C ALA A 109 12.98 8.13 -5.12
N ASP A 110 13.74 7.44 -4.28
CA ASP A 110 13.86 5.98 -4.27
C ASP A 110 12.83 5.28 -3.37
N GLY A 111 11.81 5.96 -2.85
CA GLY A 111 10.75 5.48 -1.98
C GLY A 111 11.11 5.54 -0.50
N GLY A 112 10.36 4.79 0.28
CA GLY A 112 10.49 4.77 1.72
C GLY A 112 10.08 3.45 2.33
N GLN A 113 10.34 3.31 3.62
CA GLN A 113 9.96 2.11 4.37
C GLN A 113 9.16 2.46 5.64
N PHE A 114 8.98 3.74 5.94
CA PHE A 114 8.30 4.19 7.15
C PHE A 114 7.16 5.13 6.82
N ALA A 115 5.97 4.76 7.28
CA ALA A 115 4.77 5.54 7.14
C ALA A 115 3.98 5.59 8.45
N SER A 116 3.19 6.64 8.61
CA SER A 116 2.30 6.82 9.75
C SER A 116 0.95 7.34 9.31
N VAL A 117 -0.13 6.87 9.92
CA VAL A 117 -1.51 7.32 9.67
C VAL A 117 -2.14 7.79 10.98
N SER A 118 -2.79 8.94 10.96
CA SER A 118 -3.43 9.60 12.11
C SER A 118 -4.89 9.18 12.24
N VAL A 119 -5.24 8.47 13.31
CA VAL A 119 -6.62 8.09 13.61
C VAL A 119 -7.54 9.31 13.75
N PRO A 120 -7.19 10.39 14.49
CA PRO A 120 -8.05 11.57 14.58
C PRO A 120 -8.33 12.24 13.24
N ALA A 121 -7.31 12.38 12.40
CA ALA A 121 -7.48 13.00 11.08
C ALA A 121 -8.37 12.15 10.16
N VAL A 122 -8.16 10.83 10.14
CA VAL A 122 -8.99 9.91 9.36
C VAL A 122 -10.44 9.89 9.86
N ARG A 123 -10.67 9.91 11.19
CA ARG A 123 -12.05 9.99 11.75
C ARG A 123 -12.76 11.28 11.33
N ALA A 124 -12.09 12.41 11.39
CA ALA A 124 -12.65 13.68 10.96
C ALA A 124 -13.02 13.68 9.48
N GLN A 125 -12.13 13.21 8.63
CA GLN A 125 -12.37 13.13 7.18
C GLN A 125 -13.43 12.11 6.82
N ALA A 126 -13.49 10.97 7.50
CA ALA A 126 -14.52 9.95 7.30
C ALA A 126 -15.93 10.50 7.62
N ALA A 127 -16.04 11.27 8.71
CA ALA A 127 -17.28 11.94 9.09
C ALA A 127 -17.70 13.00 8.04
N GLU A 128 -16.76 13.77 7.50
CA GLU A 128 -17.02 14.75 6.43
C GLU A 128 -17.52 14.08 5.14
N PHE A 129 -16.94 12.95 4.79
CA PHE A 129 -17.31 12.18 3.60
C PHE A 129 -18.57 11.32 3.80
N GLY A 130 -18.97 11.08 5.04
CA GLY A 130 -20.10 10.20 5.37
C GLY A 130 -19.83 8.71 5.08
N ILE A 131 -18.56 8.28 5.19
CA ILE A 131 -18.15 6.88 4.99
C ILE A 131 -17.60 6.27 6.29
N ALA A 132 -17.49 4.93 6.33
CA ALA A 132 -16.96 4.24 7.50
C ALA A 132 -15.51 4.60 7.77
N PHE A 133 -15.16 4.81 9.05
CA PHE A 133 -13.82 5.16 9.49
C PHE A 133 -12.77 4.10 9.08
N ASP A 134 -13.06 2.84 9.33
CA ASP A 134 -12.19 1.70 9.04
C ASP A 134 -11.95 1.51 7.53
N LEU A 135 -12.93 1.85 6.69
CA LEU A 135 -12.78 1.90 5.24
C LEU A 135 -11.78 3.00 4.83
N LEU A 136 -11.99 4.26 5.29
CA LEU A 136 -11.08 5.35 4.96
C LEU A 136 -9.68 5.11 5.51
N LEU A 137 -9.58 4.50 6.70
CA LEU A 137 -8.28 4.14 7.30
C LEU A 137 -7.51 3.16 6.41
N GLY A 138 -8.18 2.17 5.84
CA GLY A 138 -7.56 1.25 4.88
C GLY A 138 -7.04 1.96 3.64
N TYR A 139 -7.80 2.90 3.09
CA TYR A 139 -7.35 3.71 1.95
C TYR A 139 -6.19 4.64 2.32
N ALA A 140 -6.19 5.24 3.51
CA ALA A 140 -5.07 6.05 3.97
C ALA A 140 -3.79 5.22 4.12
N VAL A 141 -3.89 4.01 4.66
CA VAL A 141 -2.77 3.05 4.72
C VAL A 141 -2.26 2.67 3.33
N ALA A 142 -3.16 2.39 2.38
CA ALA A 142 -2.78 2.07 1.00
C ALA A 142 -2.11 3.27 0.30
N HIS A 143 -2.56 4.50 0.54
CA HIS A 143 -1.96 5.72 0.02
C HIS A 143 -0.53 5.91 0.54
N GLU A 144 -0.32 5.77 1.85
CA GLU A 144 1.02 5.88 2.45
C GLU A 144 1.95 4.74 1.99
N ALA A 145 1.43 3.53 1.83
CA ALA A 145 2.18 2.43 1.19
C ALA A 145 2.54 2.77 -0.27
N GLY A 146 1.63 3.45 -0.97
CA GLY A 146 1.89 4.00 -2.30
C GLY A 146 3.09 4.95 -2.32
N HIS A 147 3.20 5.89 -1.36
CA HIS A 147 4.38 6.75 -1.23
C HIS A 147 5.66 5.98 -0.93
N CYS A 148 5.59 4.91 -0.14
CA CYS A 148 6.75 4.04 0.07
C CYS A 148 7.23 3.40 -1.23
N LEU A 149 6.32 3.04 -2.13
CA LEU A 149 6.63 2.38 -3.40
C LEU A 149 6.98 3.35 -4.54
N LEU A 150 6.39 4.53 -4.57
CA LEU A 150 6.47 5.47 -5.70
C LEU A 150 7.39 6.67 -5.44
N GLY A 151 7.71 6.92 -4.17
CA GLY A 151 8.39 8.14 -3.75
C GLY A 151 7.42 9.29 -3.44
N PRO A 152 7.94 10.50 -3.20
CA PRO A 152 7.15 11.68 -2.95
C PRO A 152 6.40 12.12 -4.21
N GLY A 153 5.28 12.80 -4.01
CA GLY A 153 4.44 13.34 -5.09
C GLY A 153 3.07 12.69 -5.13
N HIS A 154 2.16 13.36 -5.82
CA HIS A 154 0.76 12.97 -5.90
C HIS A 154 0.28 13.00 -7.35
N SER A 155 -0.86 12.35 -7.58
CA SER A 155 -1.55 12.32 -8.87
C SER A 155 -2.80 13.19 -8.86
N TYR A 156 -3.30 13.50 -10.04
CA TYR A 156 -4.58 14.24 -10.19
C TYR A 156 -5.80 13.38 -9.87
N SER A 157 -5.67 12.05 -9.86
CA SER A 157 -6.77 11.09 -9.66
C SER A 157 -6.27 9.78 -9.06
N GLY A 158 -7.20 8.95 -8.60
CA GLY A 158 -6.93 7.64 -8.04
C GLY A 158 -6.38 7.69 -6.62
N LEU A 159 -5.83 6.57 -6.18
CA LEU A 159 -5.37 6.37 -4.81
C LEU A 159 -4.34 7.42 -4.36
N MET A 160 -3.41 7.81 -5.24
CA MET A 160 -2.34 8.77 -4.93
C MET A 160 -2.74 10.23 -5.12
N ARG A 161 -4.03 10.57 -5.11
CA ARG A 161 -4.48 11.97 -5.12
C ARG A 161 -4.13 12.66 -3.81
N ALA A 162 -3.59 13.90 -3.88
CA ALA A 162 -3.14 14.65 -2.69
C ALA A 162 -4.27 14.97 -1.69
N ALA A 163 -5.46 15.27 -2.21
CA ALA A 163 -6.64 15.55 -1.41
C ALA A 163 -7.85 14.88 -2.06
N TRP A 164 -8.36 13.85 -1.41
CA TRP A 164 -9.56 13.17 -1.86
C TRP A 164 -10.80 14.05 -1.71
N ASN A 165 -11.77 13.83 -2.57
CA ASN A 165 -13.04 14.54 -2.58
C ASN A 165 -14.22 13.55 -2.48
N ARG A 166 -15.47 14.04 -2.55
CA ARG A 166 -16.67 13.19 -2.46
C ARG A 166 -16.73 12.11 -3.53
N LYS A 167 -16.25 12.38 -4.76
CA LYS A 167 -16.22 11.37 -5.82
C LYS A 167 -15.25 10.25 -5.48
N ASP A 168 -14.07 10.60 -4.94
CA ASP A 168 -13.12 9.59 -4.47
C ASP A 168 -13.72 8.76 -3.32
N ALA A 169 -14.47 9.38 -2.39
CA ALA A 169 -15.16 8.68 -1.31
C ALA A 169 -16.25 7.73 -1.82
N GLU A 170 -16.96 8.08 -2.90
CA GLU A 170 -17.90 7.18 -3.56
C GLU A 170 -17.18 5.99 -4.22
N GLU A 171 -16.01 6.20 -4.82
CA GLU A 171 -15.18 5.12 -5.37
C GLU A 171 -14.65 4.22 -4.25
N MET A 172 -14.22 4.79 -3.10
CA MET A 172 -13.85 4.04 -1.89
C MET A 172 -14.99 3.15 -1.41
N SER A 173 -16.22 3.68 -1.35
CA SER A 173 -17.39 2.93 -0.90
C SER A 173 -17.72 1.73 -1.80
N ARG A 174 -17.31 1.78 -3.06
CA ARG A 174 -17.42 0.69 -4.04
C ARG A 174 -16.17 -0.17 -4.15
N LEU A 175 -15.15 0.09 -3.32
CA LEU A 175 -13.84 -0.56 -3.37
C LEU A 175 -13.17 -0.45 -4.76
N SER A 176 -13.36 0.68 -5.44
CA SER A 176 -12.89 0.92 -6.81
C SER A 176 -11.87 2.07 -6.92
N LEU A 177 -11.41 2.65 -5.81
CA LEU A 177 -10.32 3.62 -5.81
C LEU A 177 -8.98 2.90 -5.79
N HIS A 178 -8.23 2.96 -6.87
CA HIS A 178 -6.98 2.22 -7.07
C HIS A 178 -5.83 3.13 -7.53
N LEU A 179 -4.63 2.58 -7.61
CA LEU A 179 -3.50 3.21 -8.30
C LEU A 179 -3.83 3.37 -9.79
N THR A 180 -3.36 4.44 -10.41
CA THR A 180 -3.41 4.58 -11.85
C THR A 180 -2.55 3.49 -12.52
N LYS A 181 -2.83 3.14 -13.78
CA LYS A 181 -2.05 2.14 -14.52
C LYS A 181 -0.54 2.44 -14.56
N GLN A 182 -0.18 3.73 -14.57
CA GLN A 182 1.21 4.15 -14.57
C GLN A 182 1.86 3.91 -13.20
N GLU A 183 1.17 4.27 -12.12
CA GLU A 183 1.63 4.05 -10.75
C GLU A 183 1.74 2.56 -10.44
N ALA A 184 0.74 1.76 -10.82
CA ALA A 184 0.75 0.32 -10.68
C ALA A 184 2.00 -0.30 -11.30
N ARG A 185 2.33 0.04 -12.56
CA ARG A 185 3.54 -0.45 -13.22
C ARG A 185 4.83 -0.05 -12.50
N LYS A 186 4.92 1.21 -12.03
CA LYS A 186 6.10 1.70 -11.27
C LYS A 186 6.25 0.96 -9.95
N ALA A 187 5.16 0.80 -9.20
CA ALA A 187 5.17 0.13 -7.89
C ALA A 187 5.58 -1.34 -8.02
N VAL A 188 5.03 -2.06 -8.99
CA VAL A 188 5.38 -3.46 -9.27
C VAL A 188 6.84 -3.61 -9.68
N ALA A 189 7.32 -2.76 -10.59
CA ALA A 189 8.73 -2.78 -11.03
C ALA A 189 9.69 -2.56 -9.85
N ARG A 190 9.34 -1.64 -8.95
CA ARG A 190 10.15 -1.37 -7.76
C ARG A 190 10.19 -2.55 -6.79
N LEU A 191 9.04 -3.16 -6.51
CA LEU A 191 8.99 -4.36 -5.65
C LEU A 191 9.81 -5.51 -6.24
N ALA A 192 9.75 -5.71 -7.55
CA ALA A 192 10.54 -6.73 -8.22
C ALA A 192 12.05 -6.50 -8.05
N LEU A 193 12.51 -5.24 -8.18
CA LEU A 193 13.92 -4.87 -7.94
C LEU A 193 14.33 -5.11 -6.48
N ALA A 194 13.50 -4.69 -5.52
CA ALA A 194 13.75 -4.87 -4.09
C ALA A 194 13.87 -6.36 -3.71
N GLN A 195 13.02 -7.21 -4.26
CA GLN A 195 13.05 -8.66 -4.03
C GLN A 195 14.26 -9.35 -4.68
N THR A 196 14.75 -8.82 -5.79
CA THR A 196 15.96 -9.35 -6.44
C THR A 196 17.21 -9.01 -5.62
N ALA A 197 17.30 -7.77 -5.12
CA ALA A 197 18.41 -7.33 -4.29
C ALA A 197 18.52 -8.10 -2.97
N ALA A 198 17.39 -8.53 -2.39
CA ALA A 198 17.36 -9.31 -1.13
C ALA A 198 17.82 -10.77 -1.29
N LYS A 199 18.02 -11.26 -2.52
CA LYS A 199 18.46 -12.64 -2.82
C LYS A 199 19.95 -12.73 -3.13
N MET A 200 20.64 -11.62 -3.21
CA MET A 200 22.09 -11.51 -3.49
C MET A 200 22.86 -11.32 -2.20
#